data_ce31d0cf09e47cb884beed6a43444b34
#
_entry.id   ce31d0cf09e47cb884beed6a43444b34
#
_cell.length_a   1.000
_cell.length_b   1.000
_cell.length_c   1.000
_cell.angle_alpha   90.00
_cell.angle_beta   90.00
_cell.angle_gamma   90.00
#
_symmetry.space_group_name_H-M   'P 1'
#
loop_
_entity.id
_entity.type
_entity.pdbx_description
1 polymer ?
#
loop_
_entity_poly.entity_id
_entity_poly.type
_entity_poly.pdbx_seq_one_letter_code
_entity_poly.pdbx_strand_id
1 'polypeptide(L)'
;MDKWIALVRTKLREQKLTQEKLAERVGASQGGVGHWLNKRRQPDLPTMNKVLQALGLEHLEVALVIRDRNHAANESGVDEITYDITSAFRYPVSDWPVADQVNEKLLLGYEPATMFEVSDYYAKGAAFWLQVMGDAMTAPVGVSVPQGMMILVDPDIEPEPGKMVIARTPDSTEATFRQLSEESGQLYLKPLNPTYPKVLFDKQCSIIGVVVQAITKF
;
A
#
# COMPACT_ATOMS: atom_id res chain seq x y z
N MET A 1 -2.68 9.39 13.26
CA MET A 1 -3.87 9.03 14.06
C MET A 1 -5.17 9.05 13.26
N ASP A 2 -5.44 10.08 12.48
CA ASP A 2 -6.71 10.22 11.73
C ASP A 2 -6.96 9.10 10.72
N LYS A 3 -5.94 8.69 9.98
CA LYS A 3 -6.01 7.56 9.05
C LYS A 3 -6.39 6.25 9.77
N TRP A 4 -5.76 5.96 10.92
CA TRP A 4 -6.09 4.77 11.71
C TRP A 4 -7.53 4.79 12.22
N ILE A 5 -8.01 5.93 12.76
CA ILE A 5 -9.40 6.06 13.23
C ILE A 5 -10.40 5.86 12.08
N ALA A 6 -10.13 6.48 10.92
CA ALA A 6 -10.97 6.34 9.74
C ALA A 6 -11.07 4.86 9.31
N LEU A 7 -9.94 4.16 9.29
CA LEU A 7 -9.85 2.75 9.00
C LEU A 7 -10.67 1.90 9.95
N VAL A 8 -10.43 2.03 11.26
CA VAL A 8 -11.15 1.26 12.27
C VAL A 8 -12.65 1.48 12.16
N ARG A 9 -13.10 2.72 11.98
CA ARG A 9 -14.53 3.03 11.80
C ARG A 9 -15.12 2.39 10.53
N THR A 10 -14.38 2.40 9.44
CA THR A 10 -14.81 1.77 8.19
C THR A 10 -14.96 0.27 8.37
N LYS A 11 -13.96 -0.40 8.94
CA LYS A 11 -14.01 -1.85 9.18
C LYS A 11 -15.08 -2.28 10.18
N LEU A 12 -15.32 -1.49 11.22
CA LEU A 12 -16.43 -1.74 12.15
C LEU A 12 -17.78 -1.73 11.42
N ARG A 13 -18.00 -0.79 10.47
CA ARG A 13 -19.24 -0.72 9.66
C ARG A 13 -19.35 -1.89 8.69
N GLU A 14 -18.27 -2.20 7.95
CA GLU A 14 -18.24 -3.30 6.99
C GLU A 14 -18.54 -4.64 7.66
N GLN A 15 -17.94 -4.89 8.82
CA GLN A 15 -18.13 -6.14 9.57
C GLN A 15 -19.37 -6.12 10.47
N LYS A 16 -20.14 -5.02 10.52
CA LYS A 16 -21.26 -4.81 11.44
C LYS A 16 -20.88 -5.09 12.91
N LEU A 17 -19.62 -4.75 13.26
CA LEU A 17 -19.05 -4.98 14.57
C LEU A 17 -19.27 -3.76 15.47
N THR A 18 -19.72 -3.97 16.71
CA THR A 18 -19.91 -2.90 17.69
C THR A 18 -18.58 -2.55 18.38
N GLN A 19 -18.47 -1.33 18.92
CA GLN A 19 -17.29 -0.91 19.71
C GLN A 19 -17.10 -1.79 20.96
N GLU A 20 -18.17 -2.30 21.53
CA GLU A 20 -18.14 -3.23 22.66
C GLU A 20 -17.49 -4.56 22.28
N LYS A 21 -17.92 -5.18 21.18
CA LYS A 21 -17.31 -6.42 20.67
C LYS A 21 -15.84 -6.22 20.26
N LEU A 22 -15.49 -5.06 19.72
CA LEU A 22 -14.09 -4.76 19.44
C LEU A 22 -13.30 -4.65 20.74
N ALA A 23 -13.82 -3.94 21.74
CA ALA A 23 -13.19 -3.80 23.06
C ALA A 23 -12.90 -5.16 23.71
N GLU A 24 -13.88 -6.08 23.64
CA GLU A 24 -13.76 -7.45 24.13
C GLU A 24 -12.62 -8.21 23.44
N ARG A 25 -12.54 -8.13 22.09
CA ARG A 25 -11.48 -8.79 21.29
C ARG A 25 -10.07 -8.29 21.61
N VAL A 26 -9.93 -6.99 21.89
CA VAL A 26 -8.61 -6.39 22.15
C VAL A 26 -8.26 -6.33 23.64
N GLY A 27 -9.19 -6.75 24.54
CA GLY A 27 -8.98 -6.70 25.99
C GLY A 27 -8.99 -5.26 26.53
N ALA A 28 -9.81 -4.38 25.94
CA ALA A 28 -10.00 -3.00 26.37
C ALA A 28 -11.42 -2.78 26.91
N SER A 29 -11.66 -1.62 27.54
CA SER A 29 -13.03 -1.21 27.88
C SER A 29 -13.73 -0.56 26.67
N GLN A 30 -15.05 -0.68 26.59
CA GLN A 30 -15.86 0.01 25.57
C GLN A 30 -15.62 1.53 25.56
N GLY A 31 -15.53 2.14 26.75
CA GLY A 31 -15.21 3.56 26.91
C GLY A 31 -13.81 3.90 26.39
N GLY A 32 -12.84 3.00 26.56
CA GLY A 32 -11.49 3.14 26.00
C GLY A 32 -11.52 3.21 24.48
N VAL A 33 -12.17 2.27 23.82
CA VAL A 33 -12.35 2.27 22.36
C VAL A 33 -13.07 3.53 21.89
N GLY A 34 -14.14 3.94 22.58
CA GLY A 34 -14.85 5.18 22.31
C GLY A 34 -13.97 6.42 22.42
N HIS A 35 -13.10 6.49 23.42
CA HIS A 35 -12.14 7.59 23.58
C HIS A 35 -11.12 7.62 22.43
N TRP A 36 -10.62 6.48 21.98
CA TRP A 36 -9.69 6.40 20.85
C TRP A 36 -10.33 6.89 19.56
N LEU A 37 -11.52 6.39 19.24
CA LEU A 37 -12.23 6.75 18.02
C LEU A 37 -12.69 8.21 18.00
N ASN A 38 -12.94 8.83 19.16
CA ASN A 38 -13.32 10.24 19.29
C ASN A 38 -12.11 11.17 19.56
N LYS A 39 -10.88 10.69 19.37
CA LYS A 39 -9.62 11.45 19.54
C LYS A 39 -9.41 12.02 20.95
N ARG A 40 -10.13 11.52 21.95
CA ARG A 40 -9.99 11.97 23.35
C ARG A 40 -8.76 11.38 24.03
N ARG A 41 -8.31 10.22 23.55
CA ARG A 41 -7.10 9.54 24.03
C ARG A 41 -6.48 8.78 22.85
N GLN A 42 -5.16 8.79 22.77
CA GLN A 42 -4.41 8.00 21.79
C GLN A 42 -4.04 6.64 22.41
N PRO A 43 -4.35 5.50 21.76
CA PRO A 43 -3.80 4.21 22.16
C PRO A 43 -2.31 4.16 21.82
N ASP A 44 -1.58 3.29 22.53
CA ASP A 44 -0.20 2.99 22.17
C ASP A 44 -0.11 2.14 20.88
N LEU A 45 1.08 2.06 20.30
CA LEU A 45 1.30 1.33 19.04
C LEU A 45 0.92 -0.16 19.14
N PRO A 46 1.30 -0.89 20.22
CA PRO A 46 0.86 -2.27 20.38
C PRO A 46 -0.65 -2.42 20.40
N THR A 47 -1.37 -1.53 21.10
CA THR A 47 -2.83 -1.54 21.12
C THR A 47 -3.43 -1.21 19.74
N MET A 48 -2.84 -0.25 19.01
CA MET A 48 -3.29 0.07 17.65
C MET A 48 -3.16 -1.14 16.72
N ASN A 49 -2.04 -1.85 16.78
CA ASN A 49 -1.80 -3.04 15.98
C ASN A 49 -2.72 -4.20 16.38
N LYS A 50 -2.95 -4.39 17.68
CA LYS A 50 -3.91 -5.39 18.18
C LYS A 50 -5.34 -5.14 17.68
N VAL A 51 -5.73 -3.86 17.58
CA VAL A 51 -7.03 -3.48 16.99
C VAL A 51 -7.07 -3.85 15.51
N LEU A 52 -5.99 -3.60 14.75
CA LEU A 52 -5.94 -3.98 13.34
C LEU A 52 -6.06 -5.50 13.16
N GLN A 53 -5.34 -6.29 13.94
CA GLN A 53 -5.45 -7.75 13.94
C GLN A 53 -6.87 -8.23 14.26
N ALA A 54 -7.49 -7.65 15.31
CA ALA A 54 -8.86 -8.01 15.70
C ALA A 54 -9.91 -7.70 14.63
N LEU A 55 -9.58 -6.83 13.68
CA LEU A 55 -10.41 -6.47 12.53
C LEU A 55 -10.04 -7.22 11.24
N GLY A 56 -9.14 -8.22 11.31
CA GLY A 56 -8.67 -8.98 10.15
C GLY A 56 -7.73 -8.18 9.22
N LEU A 57 -7.06 -7.17 9.76
CA LEU A 57 -6.10 -6.33 9.05
C LEU A 57 -4.67 -6.69 9.47
N GLU A 58 -4.38 -7.99 9.53
CA GLU A 58 -3.08 -8.51 9.99
C GLU A 58 -1.92 -8.10 9.09
N HIS A 59 -2.22 -7.79 7.82
CA HIS A 59 -1.26 -7.28 6.84
C HIS A 59 -0.86 -5.82 7.07
N LEU A 60 -1.55 -5.09 7.97
CA LEU A 60 -1.25 -3.70 8.29
C LEU A 60 -0.59 -3.60 9.67
N GLU A 61 0.44 -2.80 9.77
CA GLU A 61 1.05 -2.44 11.05
C GLU A 61 1.22 -0.93 11.15
N VAL A 62 0.83 -0.37 12.30
CA VAL A 62 1.11 1.03 12.62
C VAL A 62 2.51 1.11 13.23
N ALA A 63 3.41 1.82 12.57
CA ALA A 63 4.76 2.06 13.05
C ALA A 63 4.97 3.55 13.37
N LEU A 64 5.91 3.83 14.28
CA LEU A 64 6.39 5.16 14.57
C LEU A 64 7.55 5.47 13.61
N VAL A 65 7.39 6.49 12.77
CA VAL A 65 8.46 6.99 11.92
C VAL A 65 8.95 8.32 12.50
N ILE A 66 10.18 8.34 12.96
CA ILE A 66 10.87 9.54 13.43
C ILE A 66 11.60 10.12 12.22
N ARG A 67 11.23 11.35 11.82
CA ARG A 67 11.90 12.08 10.75
C ARG A 67 12.65 13.25 11.37
N ASP A 68 13.95 13.30 11.12
CA ASP A 68 14.75 14.47 11.44
C ASP A 68 14.47 15.57 10.40
N ARG A 69 13.94 16.71 10.84
CA ARG A 69 13.66 17.87 9.98
C ARG A 69 14.85 18.84 9.88
N ASN A 70 15.92 18.61 10.63
CA ASN A 70 17.01 19.58 10.78
C ASN A 70 18.12 19.39 9.74
N HIS A 71 17.80 19.36 8.45
CA HIS A 71 18.79 19.61 7.40
C HIS A 71 18.65 20.97 6.72
N ALA A 72 17.84 21.86 7.25
CA ALA A 72 17.85 23.27 6.85
C ALA A 72 18.64 24.06 7.91
N ALA A 73 19.86 24.42 7.57
CA ALA A 73 20.74 25.23 8.41
C ALA A 73 20.01 26.47 8.96
N ASN A 74 19.80 26.53 10.26
CA ASN A 74 19.55 27.77 10.97
C ASN A 74 20.67 28.01 11.97
N GLU A 75 21.33 29.13 11.82
CA GLU A 75 22.48 29.61 12.60
C GLU A 75 22.17 30.00 14.06
N SER A 76 21.08 29.51 14.63
CA SER A 76 20.77 29.71 16.04
C SER A 76 20.75 28.35 16.75
N GLY A 77 21.86 28.10 17.43
CA GLY A 77 22.21 26.83 18.09
C GLY A 77 21.30 26.41 19.25
N VAL A 78 20.07 26.06 18.96
CA VAL A 78 19.20 25.28 19.81
C VAL A 78 18.62 24.18 18.95
N ASP A 79 19.12 22.97 19.09
CA ASP A 79 18.60 21.76 18.45
C ASP A 79 17.21 21.44 19.03
N GLU A 80 16.17 22.07 18.50
CA GLU A 80 14.80 21.69 18.78
C GLU A 80 14.45 20.47 17.89
N ILE A 81 14.63 19.28 18.43
CA ILE A 81 14.26 18.04 17.74
C ILE A 81 12.72 17.99 17.72
N THR A 82 12.14 18.39 16.60
CA THR A 82 10.69 18.29 16.37
C THR A 82 10.37 16.90 15.84
N TYR A 83 9.73 16.08 16.64
CA TYR A 83 9.26 14.75 16.23
C TYR A 83 7.92 14.87 15.51
N ASP A 84 7.88 14.51 14.24
CA ASP A 84 6.62 14.35 13.50
C ASP A 84 6.20 12.87 13.56
N ILE A 85 5.23 12.58 14.43
CA ILE A 85 4.68 11.22 14.56
C ILE A 85 3.72 11.00 13.39
N THR A 86 4.23 10.48 12.29
CA THR A 86 3.40 10.06 11.17
C THR A 86 3.08 8.57 11.33
N SER A 87 1.80 8.21 11.35
CA SER A 87 1.40 6.81 11.27
C SER A 87 1.85 6.26 9.93
N ALA A 88 2.70 5.25 9.96
CA ALA A 88 3.13 4.53 8.78
C ALA A 88 2.57 3.11 8.83
N PHE A 89 2.31 2.57 7.66
CA PHE A 89 1.83 1.20 7.47
C PHE A 89 2.96 0.37 6.88
N ARG A 90 3.03 -0.91 7.26
CA ARG A 90 4.00 -1.85 6.73
C ARG A 90 3.31 -2.79 5.77
N TYR A 91 3.87 -2.95 4.58
CA TYR A 91 3.39 -3.88 3.58
C TYR A 91 4.48 -4.88 3.24
N PRO A 92 4.13 -6.16 2.98
CA PRO A 92 5.10 -7.17 2.62
C PRO A 92 5.76 -6.83 1.28
N VAL A 93 7.03 -7.18 1.15
CA VAL A 93 7.72 -7.23 -0.13
C VAL A 93 7.49 -8.60 -0.73
N SER A 94 6.93 -8.64 -1.93
CA SER A 94 6.61 -9.86 -2.67
C SER A 94 7.50 -10.00 -3.90
N ASP A 95 7.70 -11.24 -4.35
CA ASP A 95 8.35 -11.55 -5.62
C ASP A 95 7.34 -11.54 -6.77
N TRP A 96 7.79 -11.27 -8.00
CA TRP A 96 6.95 -11.22 -9.19
C TRP A 96 6.17 -12.52 -9.46
N PRO A 97 6.74 -13.73 -9.31
CA PRO A 97 5.99 -14.97 -9.47
C PRO A 97 4.85 -15.14 -8.46
N VAL A 98 5.01 -14.54 -7.27
CA VAL A 98 4.00 -14.58 -6.21
C VAL A 98 2.89 -13.58 -6.49
N ALA A 99 3.17 -12.48 -7.21
CA ALA A 99 2.13 -11.55 -7.65
C ALA A 99 1.02 -12.24 -8.45
N ASP A 100 1.33 -13.36 -9.09
CA ASP A 100 0.37 -14.24 -9.77
C ASP A 100 -0.59 -14.96 -8.82
N GLN A 101 -0.22 -15.14 -7.57
CA GLN A 101 -0.96 -15.89 -6.56
C GLN A 101 -1.47 -15.04 -5.40
N VAL A 102 -1.26 -13.71 -5.48
CA VAL A 102 -1.56 -12.76 -4.40
C VAL A 102 -3.01 -12.83 -3.91
N ASN A 103 -3.97 -13.06 -4.80
CA ASN A 103 -5.38 -13.15 -4.41
C ASN A 103 -5.73 -14.40 -3.57
N GLU A 104 -4.95 -15.48 -3.63
CA GLU A 104 -5.26 -16.69 -2.87
C GLU A 104 -4.32 -16.89 -1.67
N LYS A 105 -3.04 -16.59 -1.79
CA LYS A 105 -2.05 -16.89 -0.76
C LYS A 105 -1.85 -15.79 0.29
N LEU A 106 -1.94 -14.51 -0.08
CA LEU A 106 -1.90 -13.40 0.88
C LEU A 106 -3.17 -13.33 1.74
N LEU A 107 -4.33 -13.68 1.16
CA LEU A 107 -5.58 -13.80 1.91
C LEU A 107 -5.60 -15.02 2.85
N LEU A 108 -4.78 -16.03 2.59
CA LEU A 108 -4.72 -17.27 3.39
C LEU A 108 -3.55 -17.35 4.36
N GLY A 109 -2.69 -16.30 4.46
CA GLY A 109 -1.58 -16.25 5.42
C GLY A 109 -0.49 -17.30 5.19
N TYR A 110 -0.38 -17.84 3.96
CA TYR A 110 0.62 -18.84 3.62
C TYR A 110 1.94 -18.17 3.20
N GLU A 111 2.89 -18.27 4.05
CA GLU A 111 4.27 -17.81 4.13
C GLU A 111 4.41 -16.38 4.70
N PRO A 112 5.09 -16.25 5.85
CA PRO A 112 5.41 -14.93 6.39
C PRO A 112 6.38 -14.25 5.41
N ALA A 113 5.96 -13.10 4.87
CA ALA A 113 6.87 -12.25 4.13
C ALA A 113 8.10 -11.98 5.02
N THR A 114 9.29 -12.30 4.51
CA THR A 114 10.54 -12.11 5.25
C THR A 114 10.97 -10.66 5.30
N MET A 115 10.44 -9.82 4.39
CA MET A 115 10.76 -8.40 4.29
C MET A 115 9.48 -7.56 4.22
N PHE A 116 9.53 -6.42 4.91
CA PHE A 116 8.46 -5.43 4.92
C PHE A 116 9.03 -4.05 4.65
N GLU A 117 8.26 -3.22 3.95
CA GLU A 117 8.56 -1.83 3.70
C GLU A 117 7.47 -0.92 4.22
N VAL A 118 7.88 0.28 4.64
CA VAL A 118 7.00 1.26 5.28
C VAL A 118 6.47 2.25 4.25
N SER A 119 5.19 2.60 4.35
CA SER A 119 4.53 3.60 3.54
C SER A 119 3.60 4.45 4.40
N ASP A 120 3.41 5.72 4.05
CA ASP A 120 2.36 6.57 4.61
C ASP A 120 1.01 6.40 3.89
N TYR A 121 1.01 5.63 2.79
CA TYR A 121 -0.20 5.24 2.09
C TYR A 121 -1.01 4.24 2.91
N TYR A 122 -2.31 4.50 3.00
CA TYR A 122 -3.26 3.57 3.62
C TYR A 122 -3.98 2.79 2.52
N ALA A 123 -3.66 1.50 2.41
CA ALA A 123 -4.36 0.59 1.51
C ALA A 123 -5.69 0.12 2.11
N LYS A 124 -6.69 -0.08 1.24
CA LYS A 124 -7.98 -0.66 1.63
C LYS A 124 -7.92 -2.18 1.73
N GLY A 125 -7.00 -2.79 1.02
CA GLY A 125 -6.83 -4.24 0.93
C GLY A 125 -5.40 -4.70 1.20
N ALA A 126 -5.09 -5.89 0.74
CA ALA A 126 -3.79 -6.55 0.90
C ALA A 126 -2.75 -5.98 -0.08
N ALA A 127 -2.34 -4.72 0.14
CA ALA A 127 -1.27 -4.10 -0.65
C ALA A 127 0.09 -4.74 -0.38
N PHE A 128 0.96 -4.70 -1.36
CA PHE A 128 2.29 -5.28 -1.31
C PHE A 128 3.28 -4.49 -2.15
N TRP A 129 4.56 -4.59 -1.79
CA TRP A 129 5.65 -4.01 -2.54
C TRP A 129 6.21 -5.00 -3.55
N LEU A 130 6.56 -4.49 -4.74
CA LEU A 130 7.34 -5.18 -5.76
C LEU A 130 8.57 -4.36 -6.12
N GLN A 131 9.68 -5.02 -6.41
CA GLN A 131 10.82 -4.37 -7.04
C GLN A 131 10.62 -4.38 -8.57
N VAL A 132 10.78 -3.23 -9.21
CA VAL A 132 10.62 -3.10 -10.66
C VAL A 132 11.71 -3.90 -11.37
N MET A 133 11.28 -4.79 -12.25
CA MET A 133 12.12 -5.60 -13.11
C MET A 133 12.11 -5.05 -14.53
N GLY A 134 13.30 -4.90 -15.11
CA GLY A 134 13.46 -4.39 -16.48
C GLY A 134 13.18 -2.88 -16.62
N ASP A 135 13.26 -2.38 -17.82
CA ASP A 135 13.22 -0.95 -18.18
C ASP A 135 11.99 -0.49 -18.95
N ALA A 136 10.98 -1.36 -19.07
CA ALA A 136 9.76 -1.04 -19.82
C ALA A 136 9.00 0.19 -19.30
N MET A 137 9.20 0.54 -18.02
CA MET A 137 8.61 1.73 -17.39
C MET A 137 9.62 2.86 -17.18
N THR A 138 10.77 2.79 -17.84
CA THR A 138 11.77 3.86 -17.88
C THR A 138 11.47 4.83 -19.01
N ALA A 139 10.93 5.99 -18.67
CA ALA A 139 10.60 7.02 -19.66
C ALA A 139 11.78 7.95 -19.92
N PRO A 140 12.00 8.40 -21.16
CA PRO A 140 13.01 9.41 -21.49
C PRO A 140 12.64 10.81 -20.99
N VAL A 141 11.35 11.08 -20.79
CA VAL A 141 10.81 12.37 -20.33
C VAL A 141 9.57 12.13 -19.46
N GLY A 142 9.39 12.97 -18.44
CA GLY A 142 8.23 12.93 -17.56
C GLY A 142 8.36 11.90 -16.44
N VAL A 143 7.23 11.27 -16.09
CA VAL A 143 7.23 10.24 -15.03
C VAL A 143 7.93 9.00 -15.53
N SER A 144 8.89 8.53 -14.76
CA SER A 144 9.71 7.36 -15.07
C SER A 144 9.85 6.49 -13.83
N VAL A 145 9.72 5.18 -13.99
CA VAL A 145 9.87 4.19 -12.93
C VAL A 145 10.89 3.14 -13.38
N PRO A 146 12.19 3.45 -13.25
CA PRO A 146 13.25 2.56 -13.71
C PRO A 146 13.37 1.29 -12.88
N GLN A 147 14.11 0.32 -13.43
CA GLN A 147 14.48 -0.92 -12.76
C GLN A 147 15.11 -0.65 -11.40
N GLY A 148 14.79 -1.48 -10.42
CA GLY A 148 15.29 -1.41 -9.05
C GLY A 148 14.46 -0.56 -8.10
N MET A 149 13.58 0.31 -8.60
CA MET A 149 12.62 1.01 -7.75
C MET A 149 11.65 0.03 -7.08
N MET A 150 11.20 0.40 -5.88
CA MET A 150 10.11 -0.31 -5.20
C MET A 150 8.79 0.36 -5.52
N ILE A 151 7.78 -0.42 -5.88
CA ILE A 151 6.42 0.04 -6.17
C ILE A 151 5.43 -0.61 -5.20
N LEU A 152 4.54 0.20 -4.62
CA LEU A 152 3.45 -0.28 -3.78
C LEU A 152 2.21 -0.51 -4.64
N VAL A 153 1.69 -1.72 -4.61
CA VAL A 153 0.55 -2.18 -5.38
C VAL A 153 -0.64 -2.37 -4.45
N ASP A 154 -1.78 -1.74 -4.77
CA ASP A 154 -3.04 -1.93 -4.04
C ASP A 154 -4.04 -2.65 -4.96
N PRO A 155 -4.43 -3.91 -4.63
CA PRO A 155 -5.38 -4.69 -5.42
C PRO A 155 -6.82 -4.17 -5.37
N ASP A 156 -7.19 -3.42 -4.32
CA ASP A 156 -8.56 -2.97 -4.08
C ASP A 156 -8.86 -1.59 -4.71
N ILE A 157 -7.90 -1.04 -5.44
CA ILE A 157 -8.11 0.19 -6.22
C ILE A 157 -8.65 -0.18 -7.60
N GLU A 158 -9.73 0.48 -7.99
CA GLU A 158 -10.29 0.34 -9.33
C GLU A 158 -9.30 0.89 -10.38
N PRO A 159 -8.94 0.09 -11.38
CA PRO A 159 -8.03 0.54 -12.43
C PRO A 159 -8.74 1.50 -13.38
N GLU A 160 -8.14 2.66 -13.59
CA GLU A 160 -8.61 3.69 -14.50
C GLU A 160 -7.54 4.06 -15.53
N PRO A 161 -7.91 4.50 -16.75
CA PRO A 161 -6.95 5.04 -17.72
C PRO A 161 -6.06 6.12 -17.10
N GLY A 162 -4.76 6.03 -17.37
CA GLY A 162 -3.73 6.89 -16.80
C GLY A 162 -3.03 6.30 -15.56
N LYS A 163 -3.64 5.33 -14.86
CA LYS A 163 -3.02 4.66 -13.71
C LYS A 163 -1.94 3.67 -14.17
N MET A 164 -0.93 3.52 -13.31
CA MET A 164 0.06 2.43 -13.45
C MET A 164 -0.49 1.17 -12.80
N VAL A 165 -0.38 0.05 -13.47
CA VAL A 165 -1.00 -1.22 -13.06
C VAL A 165 -0.01 -2.37 -13.18
N ILE A 166 -0.21 -3.37 -12.33
CA ILE A 166 0.34 -4.70 -12.51
C ILE A 166 -0.74 -5.54 -13.18
N ALA A 167 -0.43 -6.07 -14.34
CA ALA A 167 -1.39 -6.82 -15.16
C ALA A 167 -0.81 -8.13 -15.65
N ARG A 168 -1.70 -9.08 -15.91
CA ARG A 168 -1.40 -10.35 -16.57
C ARG A 168 -1.95 -10.32 -17.98
N THR A 169 -1.15 -10.78 -18.92
CA THR A 169 -1.56 -10.97 -20.32
C THR A 169 -1.60 -12.47 -20.65
N PRO A 170 -2.45 -12.92 -21.58
CA PRO A 170 -2.59 -14.35 -21.90
C PRO A 170 -1.30 -14.98 -22.43
N ASP A 171 -0.46 -14.19 -23.08
CA ASP A 171 0.78 -14.66 -23.71
C ASP A 171 2.00 -14.67 -22.76
N SER A 172 1.82 -14.27 -21.51
CA SER A 172 2.89 -14.22 -20.51
C SER A 172 2.56 -15.03 -19.28
N THR A 173 3.50 -15.82 -18.82
CA THR A 173 3.43 -16.52 -17.53
C THR A 173 3.71 -15.60 -16.36
N GLU A 174 4.24 -14.42 -16.60
CA GLU A 174 4.60 -13.45 -15.58
C GLU A 174 3.76 -12.18 -15.69
N ALA A 175 3.44 -11.60 -14.55
CA ALA A 175 2.80 -10.29 -14.49
C ALA A 175 3.70 -9.20 -15.08
N THR A 176 3.10 -8.16 -15.62
CA THR A 176 3.80 -7.05 -16.26
C THR A 176 3.41 -5.71 -15.64
N PHE A 177 4.37 -4.79 -15.54
CA PHE A 177 4.16 -3.42 -15.06
C PHE A 177 3.95 -2.48 -16.24
N ARG A 178 2.78 -1.83 -16.33
CA ARG A 178 2.39 -0.96 -17.46
C ARG A 178 1.53 0.21 -16.98
N GLN A 179 1.31 1.18 -17.83
CA GLN A 179 0.27 2.19 -17.68
C GLN A 179 -0.99 1.73 -18.42
N LEU A 180 -2.13 1.74 -17.76
CA LEU A 180 -3.42 1.57 -18.42
C LEU A 180 -3.74 2.84 -19.20
N SER A 181 -3.97 2.74 -20.50
CA SER A 181 -4.32 3.86 -21.36
C SER A 181 -5.55 3.55 -22.19
N GLU A 182 -6.31 4.58 -22.52
CA GLU A 182 -7.45 4.47 -23.44
C GLU A 182 -7.17 5.26 -24.72
N GLU A 183 -7.36 4.61 -25.84
CA GLU A 183 -7.23 5.21 -27.16
C GLU A 183 -8.39 4.75 -28.06
N SER A 184 -9.17 5.68 -28.57
CA SER A 184 -10.32 5.39 -29.46
C SER A 184 -11.33 4.37 -28.88
N GLY A 185 -11.58 4.45 -27.56
CA GLY A 185 -12.49 3.55 -26.86
C GLY A 185 -11.94 2.15 -26.59
N GLN A 186 -10.65 1.92 -26.82
CA GLN A 186 -9.96 0.68 -26.50
C GLN A 186 -8.93 0.90 -25.41
N LEU A 187 -8.82 -0.05 -24.49
CA LEU A 187 -7.83 -0.05 -23.40
C LEU A 187 -6.54 -0.74 -23.86
N TYR A 188 -5.43 -0.20 -23.43
CA TYR A 188 -4.09 -0.71 -23.71
C TYR A 188 -3.22 -0.72 -22.44
N LEU A 189 -2.35 -1.71 -22.34
CA LEU A 189 -1.23 -1.74 -21.43
C LEU A 189 -0.03 -1.09 -22.12
N LYS A 190 0.24 0.16 -21.78
CA LYS A 190 1.26 1.00 -22.42
C LYS A 190 2.53 1.03 -21.58
N PRO A 191 3.71 0.69 -22.15
CA PRO A 191 5.00 0.95 -21.51
C PRO A 191 5.29 2.45 -21.52
N LEU A 192 6.08 2.94 -20.57
CA LEU A 192 6.61 4.31 -20.60
C LEU A 192 7.87 4.42 -21.46
N ASN A 193 8.58 3.32 -21.64
CA ASN A 193 9.69 3.20 -22.58
C ASN A 193 9.15 2.99 -24.01
N PRO A 194 9.38 3.94 -24.94
CA PRO A 194 8.83 3.87 -26.30
C PRO A 194 9.41 2.73 -27.15
N THR A 195 10.48 2.08 -26.73
CA THR A 195 11.06 0.93 -27.44
C THR A 195 10.24 -0.35 -27.29
N TYR A 196 9.34 -0.40 -26.29
CA TYR A 196 8.46 -1.52 -26.07
C TYR A 196 7.09 -1.32 -26.72
N PRO A 197 6.46 -2.37 -27.26
CA PRO A 197 5.13 -2.28 -27.83
C PRO A 197 4.06 -2.12 -26.73
N LYS A 198 3.00 -1.38 -27.03
CA LYS A 198 1.76 -1.42 -26.25
C LYS A 198 0.98 -2.71 -26.56
N VAL A 199 0.29 -3.24 -25.57
CA VAL A 199 -0.52 -4.45 -25.69
C VAL A 199 -1.99 -4.09 -25.51
N LEU A 200 -2.87 -4.62 -26.35
CA LEU A 200 -4.31 -4.45 -26.18
C LEU A 200 -4.75 -5.11 -24.87
N PHE A 201 -5.49 -4.38 -24.05
CA PHE A 201 -6.10 -4.91 -22.85
C PHE A 201 -7.49 -5.44 -23.18
N ASP A 202 -7.62 -6.74 -23.30
CA ASP A 202 -8.84 -7.45 -23.65
C ASP A 202 -9.37 -8.31 -22.49
N LYS A 203 -10.40 -9.12 -22.77
CA LYS A 203 -11.05 -9.98 -21.76
C LYS A 203 -10.15 -11.09 -21.21
N GLN A 204 -9.03 -11.38 -21.87
CA GLN A 204 -8.08 -12.42 -21.44
C GLN A 204 -7.00 -11.80 -20.51
N CYS A 205 -6.89 -10.48 -20.49
CA CYS A 205 -6.03 -9.76 -19.56
C CYS A 205 -6.71 -9.57 -18.21
N SER A 206 -5.92 -9.54 -17.15
CA SER A 206 -6.41 -9.20 -15.80
C SER A 206 -5.48 -8.21 -15.13
N ILE A 207 -6.05 -7.31 -14.33
CA ILE A 207 -5.26 -6.41 -13.47
C ILE A 207 -5.19 -7.01 -12.08
N ILE A 208 -3.97 -7.12 -11.57
CA ILE A 208 -3.65 -7.62 -10.22
C ILE A 208 -3.81 -6.49 -9.20
N GLY A 209 -3.41 -5.27 -9.56
CA GLY A 209 -3.56 -4.10 -8.71
C GLY A 209 -3.04 -2.83 -9.36
N VAL A 210 -3.33 -1.71 -8.72
CA VAL A 210 -2.91 -0.37 -9.12
C VAL A 210 -1.70 0.05 -8.32
N VAL A 211 -0.68 0.60 -9.01
CA VAL A 211 0.50 1.16 -8.35
C VAL A 211 0.16 2.52 -7.77
N VAL A 212 0.30 2.66 -6.46
CA VAL A 212 -0.09 3.86 -5.70
C VAL A 212 1.11 4.67 -5.21
N GLN A 213 2.28 4.06 -5.14
CA GLN A 213 3.51 4.71 -4.70
C GLN A 213 4.71 4.06 -5.38
N ALA A 214 5.74 4.84 -5.64
CA ALA A 214 7.05 4.35 -6.07
C ALA A 214 8.14 5.05 -5.25
N ILE A 215 9.16 4.30 -4.82
CA ILE A 215 10.29 4.81 -4.04
C ILE A 215 11.60 4.28 -4.58
N THR A 216 12.65 5.10 -4.48
CA THR A 216 14.03 4.71 -4.79
C THR A 216 14.79 4.58 -3.48
N LYS A 217 15.59 3.51 -3.35
CA LYS A 217 16.55 3.34 -2.27
C LYS A 217 17.95 3.43 -2.87
N PHE A 218 18.83 4.18 -2.21
CA PHE A 218 20.25 4.34 -2.58
C PHE A 218 21.12 3.66 -1.56
#